data_c8a67f61afde6805578b753c48878873
#
_entry.id   c8a67f61afde6805578b753c48878873
#
_cell.length_a   1.000
_cell.length_b   1.000
_cell.length_c   1.000
_cell.angle_alpha   90.00
_cell.angle_beta   90.00
_cell.angle_gamma   90.00
#
_symmetry.space_group_name_H-M   'P 1'
#
loop_
_entity.id
_entity.type
_entity.pdbx_description
1 polymer ?
#
loop_
_entity_poly.entity_id
_entity_poly.type
_entity_poly.pdbx_seq_one_letter_code
_entity_poly.pdbx_strand_id
1 'polypeptide(L)'
;MGRDRNRELIAEYPWLDIGYEQLTLLDTLPRGWHNLILDMCKEIKQALPKELVSKYQVAEAKEKWCMLSWYDGLDDFSPMPPAITDIVCKYEMQSKEVCMMCGAPKPKDKEICDRCMHVIDVWNDITI
;
A
#
# COMPACT_ATOMS: atom_id res chain seq x y z
N MET A 1 5.74 11.87 4.05
CA MET A 1 4.77 12.02 5.13
C MET A 1 5.47 12.54 6.39
N GLY A 2 4.80 13.33 7.20
CA GLY A 2 5.40 13.88 8.41
C GLY A 2 5.55 12.86 9.54
N ARG A 3 6.45 13.13 10.46
CA ARG A 3 6.73 12.28 11.61
C ARG A 3 5.49 11.97 12.45
N ASP A 4 4.69 13.00 12.72
CA ASP A 4 3.49 12.85 13.56
C ASP A 4 2.46 11.97 12.88
N ARG A 5 2.29 12.15 11.57
CA ARG A 5 1.38 11.31 10.80
C ARG A 5 1.83 9.86 10.79
N ASN A 6 3.13 9.60 10.64
CA ASN A 6 3.65 8.23 10.65
C ASN A 6 3.45 7.57 12.01
N ARG A 7 3.65 8.29 13.12
CA ARG A 7 3.34 7.79 14.46
C ARG A 7 1.88 7.41 14.61
N GLU A 8 0.98 8.27 14.14
CA GLU A 8 -0.46 8.01 14.17
C GLU A 8 -0.82 6.77 13.36
N LEU A 9 -0.22 6.62 12.18
CA LEU A 9 -0.46 5.47 11.32
C LEU A 9 0.04 4.17 11.96
N ILE A 10 1.21 4.17 12.59
CA ILE A 10 1.76 3.00 13.27
C ILE A 10 0.92 2.66 14.49
N ALA A 11 0.43 3.66 15.23
CA ALA A 11 -0.45 3.43 16.37
C ALA A 11 -1.77 2.80 15.94
N GLU A 12 -2.31 3.23 14.81
CA GLU A 12 -3.56 2.69 14.26
C GLU A 12 -3.36 1.33 13.59
N TYR A 13 -2.26 1.20 12.82
CA TYR A 13 -1.93 -0.01 12.06
C TYR A 13 -0.49 -0.43 12.36
N PRO A 14 -0.26 -1.21 13.44
CA PRO A 14 1.12 -1.55 13.87
C PRO A 14 1.98 -2.23 12.80
N TRP A 15 1.37 -2.95 11.86
CA TRP A 15 2.09 -3.63 10.79
C TRP A 15 2.72 -2.68 9.77
N LEU A 16 2.40 -1.39 9.82
CA LEU A 16 3.04 -0.39 8.96
C LEU A 16 4.43 0.02 9.45
N ASP A 17 4.80 -0.35 10.68
CA ASP A 17 6.13 -0.06 11.22
C ASP A 17 7.17 -0.96 10.56
N ILE A 18 8.15 -0.36 9.86
CA ILE A 18 9.20 -1.11 9.17
C ILE A 18 10.51 -1.19 9.98
N GLY A 19 10.47 -0.76 11.24
CA GLY A 19 11.65 -0.83 12.11
C GLY A 19 12.65 0.31 11.94
N TYR A 20 12.42 1.22 11.02
CA TYR A 20 13.19 2.44 10.88
C TYR A 20 12.43 3.60 11.52
N GLU A 21 13.14 4.36 12.32
CA GLU A 21 12.56 5.48 13.04
C GLU A 21 11.84 6.43 12.09
N GLN A 22 10.55 6.67 12.38
CA GLN A 22 9.71 7.66 11.69
C GLN A 22 9.34 7.32 10.25
N LEU A 23 9.63 6.10 9.79
CA LEU A 23 9.21 5.62 8.48
C LEU A 23 8.15 4.54 8.61
N THR A 24 7.24 4.51 7.65
CA THR A 24 6.25 3.44 7.53
C THR A 24 6.43 2.70 6.22
N LEU A 25 5.75 1.58 6.09
CA LEU A 25 5.69 0.82 4.84
C LEU A 25 5.23 1.69 3.67
N LEU A 26 4.35 2.69 3.92
CA LEU A 26 3.88 3.61 2.88
C LEU A 26 5.01 4.41 2.26
N ASP A 27 6.04 4.77 3.04
CA ASP A 27 7.18 5.52 2.52
C ASP A 27 7.98 4.74 1.49
N THR A 28 7.82 3.42 1.43
CA THR A 28 8.50 2.55 0.48
C THR A 28 7.65 2.23 -0.76
N LEU A 29 6.41 2.72 -0.80
CA LEU A 29 5.43 2.38 -1.84
C LEU A 29 5.03 3.61 -2.65
N PRO A 30 4.53 3.41 -3.90
CA PRO A 30 4.10 4.52 -4.73
C PRO A 30 3.10 5.42 -4.01
N ARG A 31 3.32 6.72 -4.12
CA ARG A 31 2.51 7.73 -3.43
C ARG A 31 1.03 7.67 -3.84
N GLY A 32 0.76 7.40 -5.12
CA GLY A 32 -0.61 7.31 -5.62
C GLY A 32 -1.42 6.17 -5.03
N TRP A 33 -0.75 5.20 -4.41
CA TRP A 33 -1.42 4.06 -3.76
C TRP A 33 -1.66 4.24 -2.27
N HIS A 34 -1.17 5.33 -1.66
CA HIS A 34 -1.24 5.48 -0.20
C HIS A 34 -2.68 5.42 0.33
N ASN A 35 -3.62 6.13 -0.31
CA ASN A 35 -5.01 6.10 0.13
C ASN A 35 -5.64 4.72 -0.03
N LEU A 36 -5.36 4.06 -1.14
CA LEU A 36 -5.84 2.69 -1.39
C LEU A 36 -5.33 1.73 -0.31
N ILE A 37 -4.05 1.83 0.04
CA ILE A 37 -3.44 0.98 1.06
C ILE A 37 -4.01 1.28 2.44
N LEU A 38 -4.26 2.54 2.76
CA LEU A 38 -4.88 2.90 4.05
C LEU A 38 -6.32 2.40 4.15
N ASP A 39 -7.08 2.44 3.06
CA ASP A 39 -8.41 1.84 3.00
C ASP A 39 -8.35 0.33 3.24
N MET A 40 -7.36 -0.33 2.63
CA MET A 40 -7.11 -1.75 2.83
C MET A 40 -6.78 -2.06 4.30
N CYS A 41 -5.89 -1.28 4.90
CA CYS A 41 -5.50 -1.45 6.29
C CYS A 41 -6.70 -1.29 7.23
N LYS A 42 -7.59 -0.36 6.94
CA LYS A 42 -8.80 -0.15 7.71
C LYS A 42 -9.71 -1.38 7.66
N GLU A 43 -9.91 -1.96 6.48
CA GLU A 43 -10.72 -3.17 6.33
C GLU A 43 -10.06 -4.37 7.00
N ILE A 44 -8.74 -4.51 6.88
CA ILE A 44 -7.99 -5.57 7.53
C ILE A 44 -8.18 -5.49 9.05
N LYS A 45 -8.01 -4.31 9.62
CA LYS A 45 -8.15 -4.13 11.07
C LYS A 45 -9.56 -4.46 11.55
N GLN A 46 -10.57 -4.08 10.78
CA GLN A 46 -11.97 -4.38 11.12
C GLN A 46 -12.29 -5.88 11.03
N ALA A 47 -11.64 -6.59 10.11
CA ALA A 47 -11.88 -8.01 9.90
C ALA A 47 -11.01 -8.91 10.80
N LEU A 48 -9.87 -8.43 11.29
CA LEU A 48 -9.01 -9.21 12.17
C LEU A 48 -9.65 -9.39 13.54
N PRO A 49 -9.69 -10.62 14.07
CA PRO A 49 -9.97 -10.81 15.49
C PRO A 49 -8.98 -10.00 16.33
N LYS A 50 -9.45 -9.45 17.45
CA LYS A 50 -8.62 -8.57 18.31
C LYS A 50 -7.29 -9.21 18.71
N GLU A 51 -7.32 -10.50 19.02
CA GLU A 51 -6.14 -11.26 19.44
C GLU A 51 -5.11 -11.43 18.31
N LEU A 52 -5.50 -11.22 17.05
CA LEU A 52 -4.60 -11.35 15.90
C LEU A 52 -4.00 -10.04 15.45
N VAL A 53 -4.52 -8.89 15.90
CA VAL A 53 -4.02 -7.57 15.45
C VAL A 53 -2.53 -7.41 15.75
N SER A 54 -2.08 -7.84 16.92
CA SER A 54 -0.67 -7.75 17.32
C SER A 54 0.22 -8.79 16.62
N LYS A 55 -0.38 -9.81 16.02
CA LYS A 55 0.33 -10.90 15.34
C LYS A 55 0.43 -10.71 13.84
N TYR A 56 -0.41 -9.83 13.28
CA TYR A 56 -0.43 -9.57 11.85
C TYR A 56 0.82 -8.81 11.43
N GLN A 57 1.49 -9.30 10.40
CA GLN A 57 2.72 -8.74 9.87
C GLN A 57 2.67 -8.66 8.36
N VAL A 58 3.37 -7.67 7.82
CA VAL A 58 3.63 -7.58 6.38
C VAL A 58 5.12 -7.82 6.18
N ALA A 59 5.46 -8.96 5.61
CA ALA A 59 6.86 -9.32 5.35
C ALA A 59 7.45 -8.48 4.23
N GLU A 60 6.64 -8.19 3.20
CA GLU A 60 7.08 -7.43 2.04
C GLU A 60 5.86 -6.83 1.36
N ALA A 61 5.98 -5.59 0.91
CA ALA A 61 5.00 -4.97 0.03
C ALA A 61 5.74 -4.17 -1.03
N LYS A 62 5.35 -4.34 -2.29
CA LYS A 62 6.04 -3.71 -3.40
C LYS A 62 5.15 -3.57 -4.62
N GLU A 63 5.62 -2.77 -5.58
CA GLU A 63 5.05 -2.71 -6.92
C GLU A 63 5.62 -3.87 -7.72
N LYS A 64 4.77 -4.57 -8.45
CA LYS A 64 5.15 -5.65 -9.33
C LYS A 64 4.18 -5.73 -10.49
N TRP A 65 4.70 -5.54 -11.70
CA TRP A 65 3.87 -5.59 -12.91
C TRP A 65 2.68 -4.62 -12.86
N CYS A 66 2.92 -3.38 -12.41
CA CYS A 66 1.91 -2.32 -12.27
C CYS A 66 0.83 -2.64 -11.24
N MET A 67 1.10 -3.54 -10.30
CA MET A 67 0.17 -3.98 -9.27
C MET A 67 0.85 -4.01 -7.92
N LEU A 68 0.08 -3.72 -6.87
CA LEU A 68 0.52 -3.91 -5.49
C LEU A 68 0.67 -5.41 -5.22
N SER A 69 1.81 -5.79 -4.65
CA SER A 69 2.03 -7.13 -4.10
C SER A 69 2.23 -7.01 -2.60
N TRP A 70 1.32 -7.63 -1.84
CA TRP A 70 1.27 -7.51 -0.38
C TRP A 70 1.42 -8.90 0.23
N TYR A 71 2.60 -9.16 0.80
CA TYR A 71 2.93 -10.46 1.41
C TYR A 71 2.80 -10.36 2.92
N ASP A 72 1.74 -10.91 3.47
CA ASP A 72 1.42 -10.85 4.89
C ASP A 72 1.41 -12.23 5.54
N GLY A 73 1.31 -12.23 6.86
CA GLY A 73 1.21 -13.45 7.65
C GLY A 73 1.00 -13.13 9.12
N LEU A 74 0.88 -14.16 9.92
CA LEU A 74 0.85 -14.05 11.37
C LEU A 74 2.20 -14.46 11.93
N ASP A 75 2.64 -13.82 13.01
CA ASP A 75 3.98 -14.02 13.57
C ASP A 75 4.21 -15.42 14.14
N ASP A 76 3.13 -16.15 14.43
CA ASP A 76 3.18 -17.53 14.91
C ASP A 76 2.96 -18.57 13.80
N PHE A 77 2.95 -18.12 12.53
CA PHE A 77 2.73 -18.94 11.34
C PHE A 77 1.36 -19.65 11.31
N SER A 78 0.40 -19.16 12.08
CA SER A 78 -0.97 -19.64 12.02
C SER A 78 -1.59 -19.33 10.66
N PRO A 79 -2.59 -20.11 10.20
CA PRO A 79 -3.28 -19.82 8.95
C PRO A 79 -3.97 -18.46 8.99
N MET A 80 -3.85 -17.71 7.90
CA MET A 80 -4.51 -16.41 7.76
C MET A 80 -6.02 -16.61 7.62
N PRO A 81 -6.84 -15.83 8.35
CA PRO A 81 -8.28 -15.86 8.13
C PRO A 81 -8.62 -15.57 6.66
N PRO A 82 -9.50 -16.34 6.02
CA PRO A 82 -9.83 -16.14 4.60
C PRO A 82 -10.31 -14.71 4.28
N ALA A 83 -11.02 -14.07 5.21
CA ALA A 83 -11.49 -12.70 5.01
C ALA A 83 -10.35 -11.71 4.77
N ILE A 84 -9.21 -11.91 5.42
CA ILE A 84 -8.04 -11.04 5.25
C ILE A 84 -7.42 -11.25 3.87
N THR A 85 -7.28 -12.50 3.44
CA THR A 85 -6.78 -12.82 2.10
C THR A 85 -7.68 -12.20 1.02
N ASP A 86 -8.99 -12.28 1.20
CA ASP A 86 -9.95 -11.71 0.25
C ASP A 86 -9.81 -10.18 0.17
N ILE A 87 -9.63 -9.52 1.32
CA ILE A 87 -9.43 -8.07 1.36
C ILE A 87 -8.16 -7.68 0.60
N VAL A 88 -7.06 -8.35 0.89
CA VAL A 88 -5.78 -8.07 0.23
C VAL A 88 -5.89 -8.27 -1.28
N CYS A 89 -6.45 -9.39 -1.72
CA CYS A 89 -6.64 -9.66 -3.15
C CYS A 89 -7.47 -8.59 -3.83
N LYS A 90 -8.53 -8.13 -3.18
CA LYS A 90 -9.39 -7.07 -3.70
C LYS A 90 -8.59 -5.80 -3.97
N TYR A 91 -7.78 -5.37 -3.00
CA TYR A 91 -7.01 -4.13 -3.14
C TYR A 91 -5.82 -4.28 -4.08
N GLU A 92 -5.19 -5.44 -4.12
CA GLU A 92 -4.16 -5.72 -5.11
C GLU A 92 -4.72 -5.59 -6.54
N MET A 93 -5.91 -6.11 -6.78
CA MET A 93 -6.56 -5.99 -8.08
C MET A 93 -6.95 -4.54 -8.40
N GLN A 94 -7.46 -3.80 -7.41
CA GLN A 94 -7.79 -2.38 -7.59
C GLN A 94 -6.56 -1.54 -7.93
N SER A 95 -5.40 -1.87 -7.38
CA SER A 95 -4.17 -1.10 -7.60
C SER A 95 -3.77 -1.03 -9.06
N LYS A 96 -4.16 -2.02 -9.88
CA LYS A 96 -3.88 -2.02 -11.31
C LYS A 96 -4.52 -0.85 -12.05
N GLU A 97 -5.57 -0.28 -11.51
CA GLU A 97 -6.35 0.79 -12.13
C GLU A 97 -6.15 2.14 -11.43
N VAL A 98 -5.11 2.24 -10.60
CA VAL A 98 -4.79 3.45 -9.81
C VAL A 98 -3.39 3.93 -10.18
N CYS A 99 -3.30 5.19 -10.63
CA CYS A 99 -2.03 5.81 -10.98
C CYS A 99 -1.06 5.82 -9.78
N MET A 100 0.14 5.31 -9.99
CA MET A 100 1.16 5.25 -8.94
C MET A 100 1.67 6.61 -8.49
N MET A 101 1.50 7.65 -9.31
CA MET A 101 1.94 9.01 -8.95
C MET A 101 0.86 9.80 -8.24
N CYS A 102 -0.35 9.87 -8.80
CA CYS A 102 -1.39 10.76 -8.30
C CYS A 102 -2.62 10.06 -7.71
N GLY A 103 -2.76 8.75 -7.90
CA GLY A 103 -3.90 8.00 -7.40
C GLY A 103 -5.16 8.08 -8.26
N ALA A 104 -5.12 8.76 -9.40
CA ALA A 104 -6.25 8.84 -10.31
C ALA A 104 -6.47 7.50 -11.06
N PRO A 105 -7.66 7.27 -11.61
CA PRO A 105 -7.91 6.09 -12.43
C PRO A 105 -6.96 6.04 -13.64
N LYS A 106 -6.54 4.84 -14.02
CA LYS A 106 -5.69 4.60 -15.18
C LYS A 106 -5.99 3.25 -15.81
N PRO A 107 -5.59 3.02 -17.09
CA PRO A 107 -5.63 1.69 -17.67
C PRO A 107 -4.73 0.71 -16.92
N LYS A 108 -5.11 -0.57 -16.93
CA LYS A 108 -4.38 -1.64 -16.21
C LYS A 108 -2.97 -1.89 -16.72
N ASP A 109 -2.72 -1.61 -18.01
CA ASP A 109 -1.43 -1.85 -18.66
C ASP A 109 -0.45 -0.70 -18.53
N LYS A 110 -0.82 0.37 -17.79
CA LYS A 110 0.04 1.52 -17.56
C LYS A 110 0.38 1.65 -16.08
N GLU A 111 1.55 2.19 -15.77
CA GLU A 111 1.96 2.45 -14.39
C GLU A 111 1.36 3.75 -13.87
N ILE A 112 1.20 4.74 -14.72
CA ILE A 112 0.68 6.05 -14.36
C ILE A 112 -0.39 6.48 -15.38
N CYS A 113 -1.23 7.42 -14.98
CA CYS A 113 -2.26 7.96 -15.86
C CYS A 113 -1.66 8.87 -16.94
N ASP A 114 -2.44 9.17 -17.98
CA ASP A 114 -1.99 10.00 -19.09
C ASP A 114 -1.57 11.39 -18.64
N ARG A 115 -2.26 11.96 -17.64
CA ARG A 115 -1.92 13.26 -17.08
C ARG A 115 -0.51 13.27 -16.48
N CYS A 116 -0.17 12.27 -15.69
CA CYS A 116 1.16 12.16 -15.09
C CYS A 116 2.22 11.87 -16.15
N MET A 117 1.90 11.06 -17.15
CA MET A 117 2.82 10.81 -18.26
C MET A 117 3.11 12.09 -19.02
N HIS A 118 2.10 12.93 -19.24
CA HIS A 118 2.29 14.22 -19.90
C HIS A 118 3.25 15.14 -19.11
N VAL A 119 3.08 15.17 -17.79
CA VAL A 119 3.97 15.96 -16.91
C VAL A 119 5.42 15.49 -17.03
N ILE A 120 5.64 14.19 -17.04
CA ILE A 120 6.98 13.60 -17.19
C ILE A 120 7.57 13.94 -18.55
N ASP A 121 6.79 13.82 -19.62
CA ASP A 121 7.24 14.14 -20.97
C ASP A 121 7.67 15.60 -21.10
N VAL A 122 6.87 16.51 -20.57
CA VAL A 122 7.21 17.94 -20.54
C VAL A 122 8.50 18.18 -19.74
N TRP A 123 8.63 17.54 -18.59
CA TRP A 123 9.83 17.66 -17.76
C TRP A 123 11.08 17.16 -18.48
N ASN A 124 10.97 16.02 -19.16
CA ASN A 124 12.09 15.47 -19.94
C ASN A 124 12.50 16.41 -21.08
N ASP A 125 11.54 17.02 -21.76
CA ASP A 125 11.81 17.99 -22.83
C ASP A 125 12.57 19.22 -22.32
N ILE A 126 12.25 19.65 -21.09
CA ILE A 126 12.91 20.80 -20.47
C ILE A 126 14.34 20.47 -20.05
N THR A 127 14.58 19.23 -19.59
CA THR A 127 15.87 18.82 -19.02
C THR A 127 16.87 18.33 -20.06
N ILE A 128 16.45 18.08 -21.27
CA ILE A 128 17.33 17.71 -22.37
C ILE A 128 17.93 18.98 -22.99
#